data_0443d66ca2e4f38c34cda9d8769c1898
#
_entry.id   0443d66ca2e4f38c34cda9d8769c1898
#
_cell.length_a   1.000
_cell.length_b   1.000
_cell.length_c   1.000
_cell.angle_alpha   90.00
_cell.angle_beta   90.00
_cell.angle_gamma   90.00
#
_symmetry.space_group_name_H-M   'P 1'
#
loop_
_entity.id
_entity.type
_entity.pdbx_description
1 polymer ?
#
loop_
_entity_poly.entity_id
_entity_poly.type
_entity_poly.pdbx_seq_one_letter_code
_entity_poly.pdbx_strand_id
1 'polypeptide(L)'
;MGQPAAKQNDRITAIDTHIVIVPGTSPVPTPLPHPFVGIINGNLSSNVNIMGLPAATVDSTAVNTPPHIPTPPGIAFQNPPANQGTIKIGSPTVKINGNMAARNGDIAETCNDPTALPIGQVIAVGTVFIG
;
A
#
# COMPACT_ATOMS: atom_id res chain seq x y z
N MET A 1 14.81 19.87 -4.41
CA MET A 1 14.29 19.03 -5.47
C MET A 1 13.29 18.07 -4.88
N GLY A 2 12.16 17.85 -5.50
CA GLY A 2 11.10 17.02 -4.95
C GLY A 2 10.98 15.65 -5.61
N GLN A 3 9.99 14.92 -5.18
CA GLN A 3 9.59 13.64 -5.78
C GLN A 3 8.23 13.82 -6.44
N PRO A 4 7.87 13.01 -7.44
CA PRO A 4 6.54 13.07 -8.04
C PRO A 4 5.46 12.93 -6.99
N ALA A 5 4.49 13.84 -7.02
CA ALA A 5 3.36 13.84 -6.10
C ALA A 5 2.46 12.64 -6.37
N ALA A 6 1.97 12.02 -5.31
CA ALA A 6 1.04 10.90 -5.41
C ALA A 6 -0.40 11.38 -5.53
N LYS A 7 -1.19 10.64 -6.28
CA LYS A 7 -2.57 10.97 -6.61
C LYS A 7 -3.37 9.71 -6.81
N GLN A 8 -4.65 9.85 -7.01
CA GLN A 8 -5.53 8.72 -7.34
C GLN A 8 -4.94 7.92 -8.50
N ASN A 9 -5.05 6.61 -8.41
CA ASN A 9 -4.57 5.62 -9.37
C ASN A 9 -3.04 5.39 -9.36
N ASP A 10 -2.28 6.14 -8.57
CA ASP A 10 -0.91 5.74 -8.27
C ASP A 10 -0.93 4.52 -7.34
N ARG A 11 0.22 3.95 -7.03
CA ARG A 11 0.26 2.62 -6.42
C ARG A 11 1.05 2.58 -5.14
N ILE A 12 0.75 1.56 -4.34
CA ILE A 12 1.60 1.13 -3.22
C ILE A 12 2.07 -0.28 -3.56
N THR A 13 3.37 -0.51 -3.49
CA THR A 13 3.96 -1.84 -3.73
C THR A 13 4.67 -2.34 -2.49
N ALA A 14 4.61 -3.65 -2.28
CA ALA A 14 5.29 -4.31 -1.17
C ALA A 14 5.43 -5.80 -1.45
N ILE A 15 6.25 -6.48 -0.64
CA ILE A 15 6.21 -7.94 -0.54
C ILE A 15 5.71 -8.24 0.87
N ASP A 16 4.44 -8.59 0.96
CA ASP A 16 3.81 -8.91 2.23
C ASP A 16 4.15 -10.34 2.65
N THR A 17 4.13 -10.59 3.96
CA THR A 17 4.25 -11.94 4.50
C THR A 17 2.92 -12.34 5.11
N HIS A 18 2.36 -13.44 4.64
CA HIS A 18 1.15 -14.03 5.19
C HIS A 18 1.39 -15.49 5.51
N ILE A 19 0.76 -15.94 6.60
CA ILE A 19 0.85 -17.33 7.03
C ILE A 19 -0.20 -18.11 6.25
N VAL A 20 0.26 -19.07 5.47
CA VAL A 20 -0.58 -19.97 4.70
C VAL A 20 -0.56 -21.37 5.32
N ILE A 21 -1.56 -22.15 5.04
CA ILE A 21 -1.66 -23.54 5.50
C ILE A 21 -1.16 -24.43 4.38
N VAL A 22 -0.07 -25.15 4.64
CA VAL A 22 0.50 -26.11 3.71
C VAL A 22 -0.10 -27.48 4.05
N PRO A 23 -0.78 -28.15 3.08
CA PRO A 23 -1.45 -29.43 3.36
C PRO A 23 -0.44 -30.54 3.61
N GLY A 24 -0.88 -31.57 4.34
CA GLY A 24 -0.09 -32.74 4.68
C GLY A 24 -0.84 -33.57 5.70
N THR A 25 -0.17 -34.61 6.23
CA THR A 25 -0.73 -35.42 7.32
C THR A 25 -1.08 -34.55 8.51
N SER A 26 -0.22 -33.55 8.78
CA SER A 26 -0.52 -32.47 9.75
C SER A 26 -0.33 -31.14 9.00
N PRO A 27 -1.41 -30.41 8.70
CA PRO A 27 -1.29 -29.13 8.03
C PRO A 27 -0.36 -28.18 8.80
N VAL A 28 0.55 -27.49 8.08
CA VAL A 28 1.59 -26.67 8.70
C VAL A 28 1.38 -25.20 8.33
N PRO A 29 1.16 -24.31 9.33
CA PRO A 29 1.20 -22.87 9.08
C PRO A 29 2.61 -22.45 8.67
N THR A 30 2.71 -21.76 7.53
CA THR A 30 4.00 -21.39 6.94
C THR A 30 3.95 -19.94 6.45
N PRO A 31 4.86 -19.06 6.90
CA PRO A 31 4.93 -17.71 6.37
C PRO A 31 5.55 -17.73 4.96
N LEU A 32 4.86 -17.14 4.00
CA LEU A 32 5.32 -17.07 2.62
C LEU A 32 5.12 -15.66 2.06
N PRO A 33 5.95 -15.25 1.07
CA PRO A 33 5.82 -13.93 0.45
C PRO A 33 4.60 -13.84 -0.47
N HIS A 34 3.98 -12.66 -0.45
CA HIS A 34 2.81 -12.33 -1.28
C HIS A 34 3.00 -10.93 -1.84
N PRO A 35 3.20 -10.76 -3.16
CA PRO A 35 3.34 -9.44 -3.74
C PRO A 35 2.07 -8.60 -3.55
N PHE A 36 2.25 -7.37 -3.08
CA PHE A 36 1.18 -6.40 -2.91
C PHE A 36 1.32 -5.33 -3.98
N VAL A 37 0.26 -5.09 -4.74
CA VAL A 37 0.16 -3.98 -5.68
C VAL A 37 -1.19 -3.32 -5.46
N GLY A 38 -1.20 -2.24 -4.67
CA GLY A 38 -2.42 -1.53 -4.33
C GLY A 38 -2.63 -0.31 -5.22
N ILE A 39 -3.87 -0.09 -5.62
CA ILE A 39 -4.27 1.12 -6.33
C ILE A 39 -4.77 2.12 -5.30
N ILE A 40 -4.18 3.31 -5.28
CA ILE A 40 -4.56 4.37 -4.34
C ILE A 40 -5.91 4.94 -4.77
N ASN A 41 -6.94 4.73 -3.94
CA ASN A 41 -8.29 5.12 -4.29
C ASN A 41 -9.15 5.54 -3.09
N GLY A 42 -8.59 5.61 -1.89
CA GLY A 42 -9.34 5.97 -0.69
C GLY A 42 -8.70 7.10 0.09
N ASN A 43 -9.53 7.84 0.83
CA ASN A 43 -9.10 8.97 1.67
C ASN A 43 -8.24 9.99 0.90
N LEU A 44 -8.68 10.33 -0.28
CA LEU A 44 -8.03 11.30 -1.14
C LEU A 44 -8.53 12.70 -0.83
N SER A 45 -7.77 13.73 -1.25
CA SER A 45 -8.21 15.11 -1.10
C SER A 45 -9.50 15.35 -1.89
N SER A 46 -10.44 16.05 -1.27
CA SER A 46 -11.73 16.40 -1.92
C SER A 46 -11.65 17.68 -2.72
N ASN A 47 -10.59 18.48 -2.56
CA ASN A 47 -10.51 19.81 -3.17
C ASN A 47 -9.14 20.17 -3.73
N VAL A 48 -8.15 19.28 -3.66
CA VAL A 48 -6.84 19.48 -4.27
C VAL A 48 -6.59 18.37 -5.27
N ASN A 49 -6.34 18.76 -6.51
CA ASN A 49 -6.04 17.82 -7.58
C ASN A 49 -4.59 17.96 -8.03
N ILE A 50 -4.01 16.85 -8.44
CA ILE A 50 -2.69 16.78 -9.05
C ILE A 50 -2.87 16.16 -10.42
N MET A 51 -2.52 16.89 -11.45
CA MET A 51 -2.70 16.46 -12.84
C MET A 51 -4.13 16.00 -13.13
N GLY A 52 -5.11 16.71 -12.55
CA GLY A 52 -6.53 16.43 -12.76
C GLY A 52 -7.11 15.33 -11.89
N LEU A 53 -6.34 14.73 -10.97
CA LEU A 53 -6.80 13.65 -10.11
C LEU A 53 -6.66 14.03 -8.63
N PRO A 54 -7.55 13.54 -7.76
CA PRO A 54 -7.45 13.84 -6.33
C PRO A 54 -6.08 13.49 -5.75
N ALA A 55 -5.52 14.43 -4.98
CA ALA A 55 -4.22 14.25 -4.36
C ALA A 55 -4.27 13.21 -3.24
N ALA A 56 -3.18 12.45 -3.11
CA ALA A 56 -2.98 11.50 -2.01
C ALA A 56 -2.15 12.14 -0.90
N THR A 57 -2.46 11.77 0.33
CA THR A 57 -1.80 12.26 1.53
C THR A 57 -1.52 11.10 2.48
N VAL A 58 -0.85 11.39 3.59
CA VAL A 58 -0.80 10.45 4.70
C VAL A 58 -2.25 10.08 5.08
N ASP A 59 -2.48 8.81 5.33
CA ASP A 59 -3.78 8.16 5.58
C ASP A 59 -4.61 7.85 4.32
N SER A 60 -4.17 8.25 3.13
CA SER A 60 -4.76 7.70 1.90
C SER A 60 -4.52 6.20 1.81
N THR A 61 -5.49 5.49 1.24
CA THR A 61 -5.50 4.03 1.22
C THR A 61 -5.46 3.48 -0.20
N ALA A 62 -4.92 2.27 -0.32
CA ALA A 62 -4.87 1.53 -1.56
C ALA A 62 -5.43 0.12 -1.36
N VAL A 63 -6.07 -0.40 -2.39
CA VAL A 63 -6.62 -1.76 -2.37
C VAL A 63 -5.74 -2.64 -3.25
N ASN A 64 -5.27 -3.75 -2.67
CA ASN A 64 -4.46 -4.72 -3.39
C ASN A 64 -5.27 -5.31 -4.54
N THR A 65 -4.73 -5.21 -5.75
CA THR A 65 -5.43 -5.63 -6.96
C THR A 65 -4.48 -6.42 -7.86
N PRO A 66 -4.72 -7.72 -8.05
CA PRO A 66 -5.79 -8.54 -7.45
C PRO A 66 -5.55 -8.83 -5.96
N PRO A 67 -6.58 -9.26 -5.23
CA PRO A 67 -6.41 -9.67 -3.84
C PRO A 67 -5.38 -10.79 -3.71
N HIS A 68 -4.73 -10.87 -2.54
CA HIS A 68 -3.82 -11.98 -2.26
C HIS A 68 -4.51 -13.32 -2.39
N ILE A 69 -3.80 -14.27 -2.99
CA ILE A 69 -4.15 -15.69 -2.97
C ILE A 69 -3.01 -16.44 -2.28
N PRO A 70 -3.28 -17.57 -1.62
CA PRO A 70 -2.22 -18.30 -0.94
C PRO A 70 -1.09 -18.67 -1.88
N THR A 71 0.14 -18.30 -1.53
CA THR A 71 1.32 -18.71 -2.30
C THR A 71 1.50 -20.22 -2.22
N PRO A 72 1.63 -20.95 -3.34
CA PRO A 72 1.89 -22.38 -3.30
C PRO A 72 3.19 -22.69 -2.54
N PRO A 73 3.22 -23.78 -1.77
CA PRO A 73 2.27 -24.87 -1.66
C PRO A 73 1.11 -24.63 -0.69
N GLY A 74 0.91 -23.41 -0.19
CA GLY A 74 -0.23 -23.09 0.65
C GLY A 74 -1.55 -23.18 -0.11
N ILE A 75 -2.61 -23.59 0.59
CA ILE A 75 -3.96 -23.71 0.00
C ILE A 75 -4.99 -22.82 0.67
N ALA A 76 -4.64 -22.21 1.80
CA ALA A 76 -5.51 -21.30 2.53
C ALA A 76 -4.68 -20.35 3.37
N PHE A 77 -5.26 -19.21 3.76
CA PHE A 77 -4.65 -18.33 4.74
C PHE A 77 -5.02 -18.74 6.14
N GLN A 78 -4.07 -18.63 7.08
CA GLN A 78 -4.38 -18.77 8.49
C GLN A 78 -5.30 -17.64 8.95
N ASN A 79 -5.02 -16.41 8.51
CA ASN A 79 -5.87 -15.25 8.74
C ASN A 79 -6.17 -14.59 7.39
N PRO A 80 -7.42 -14.19 7.11
CA PRO A 80 -7.74 -13.52 5.85
C PRO A 80 -6.95 -12.22 5.71
N PRO A 81 -6.25 -11.99 4.59
CA PRO A 81 -5.54 -10.72 4.38
C PRO A 81 -6.52 -9.57 4.19
N ALA A 82 -6.17 -8.39 4.74
CA ALA A 82 -7.00 -7.20 4.58
C ALA A 82 -6.95 -6.63 3.17
N ASN A 83 -5.89 -6.93 2.42
CA ASN A 83 -5.68 -6.44 1.05
C ASN A 83 -5.71 -4.91 0.95
N GLN A 84 -5.20 -4.23 1.97
CA GLN A 84 -5.22 -2.77 2.05
C GLN A 84 -3.85 -2.25 2.46
N GLY A 85 -3.44 -1.14 1.83
CA GLY A 85 -2.27 -0.37 2.21
C GLY A 85 -2.70 1.03 2.63
N THR A 86 -1.92 1.66 3.53
CA THR A 86 -2.17 3.01 4.03
C THR A 86 -0.86 3.78 4.03
N ILE A 87 -0.87 4.98 3.46
CA ILE A 87 0.33 5.83 3.43
C ILE A 87 0.59 6.36 4.83
N LYS A 88 1.81 6.17 5.34
CA LYS A 88 2.17 6.55 6.71
C LYS A 88 3.15 7.70 6.78
N ILE A 89 3.98 7.90 5.77
CA ILE A 89 4.99 8.97 5.74
C ILE A 89 4.77 9.78 4.46
N GLY A 90 4.81 11.09 4.57
CA GLY A 90 4.69 12.02 3.47
C GLY A 90 5.70 13.15 3.58
N SER A 91 5.47 14.20 2.80
CA SER A 91 6.34 15.38 2.78
C SER A 91 6.38 16.06 4.15
N PRO A 92 7.57 16.35 4.68
CA PRO A 92 7.67 17.11 5.93
C PRO A 92 7.39 18.61 5.76
N THR A 93 7.32 19.11 4.52
CA THR A 93 7.19 20.54 4.24
C THR A 93 5.92 20.93 3.52
N VAL A 94 5.24 19.98 2.88
CA VAL A 94 4.02 20.26 2.11
C VAL A 94 2.85 19.49 2.70
N LYS A 95 1.78 20.21 3.01
CA LYS A 95 0.54 19.62 3.51
C LYS A 95 -0.61 19.91 2.54
N ILE A 96 -1.50 18.93 2.45
CA ILE A 96 -2.74 19.03 1.68
C ILE A 96 -3.86 18.69 2.66
N ASN A 97 -4.80 19.63 2.86
CA ASN A 97 -5.89 19.48 3.82
C ASN A 97 -5.42 19.10 5.23
N GLY A 98 -4.27 19.66 5.63
CA GLY A 98 -3.71 19.43 6.96
C GLY A 98 -2.89 18.16 7.13
N ASN A 99 -2.82 17.30 6.12
CA ASN A 99 -2.03 16.07 6.14
C ASN A 99 -0.80 16.21 5.26
N MET A 100 0.28 15.51 5.61
CA MET A 100 1.48 15.50 4.78
C MET A 100 1.15 14.95 3.38
N ALA A 101 1.57 15.67 2.35
CA ALA A 101 1.36 15.24 0.97
C ALA A 101 2.20 14.00 0.66
N ALA A 102 1.61 13.04 -0.03
CA ALA A 102 2.30 11.80 -0.40
C ALA A 102 3.11 11.98 -1.66
N ARG A 103 4.23 11.28 -1.74
CA ARG A 103 5.20 11.37 -2.85
C ARG A 103 5.69 10.00 -3.23
N ASN A 104 6.26 9.89 -4.43
CA ASN A 104 6.98 8.69 -4.82
C ASN A 104 8.06 8.34 -3.80
N GLY A 105 8.11 7.10 -3.38
CA GLY A 105 9.09 6.59 -2.42
C GLY A 105 8.66 6.72 -0.95
N ASP A 106 7.55 7.38 -0.66
CA ASP A 106 7.06 7.47 0.71
C ASP A 106 6.62 6.09 1.23
N ILE A 107 6.67 5.94 2.55
CA ILE A 107 6.43 4.65 3.20
C ILE A 107 4.93 4.44 3.42
N ALA A 108 4.49 3.24 3.11
CA ALA A 108 3.13 2.81 3.37
C ALA A 108 3.13 1.52 4.21
N GLU A 109 2.08 1.38 5.00
CA GLU A 109 1.84 0.17 5.77
C GLU A 109 0.95 -0.75 4.94
N THR A 110 1.35 -2.01 4.80
CA THR A 110 0.56 -3.01 4.09
C THR A 110 0.20 -4.16 5.01
N CYS A 111 -0.80 -4.95 4.59
CA CYS A 111 -1.24 -6.09 5.38
C CYS A 111 -0.15 -7.15 5.44
N ASN A 112 0.10 -7.66 6.63
CA ASN A 112 1.08 -8.71 6.91
C ASN A 112 0.55 -9.55 8.07
N ASP A 113 1.16 -10.67 8.33
CA ASP A 113 0.88 -11.49 9.51
C ASP A 113 2.09 -11.44 10.46
N PRO A 114 1.86 -11.30 11.76
CA PRO A 114 0.58 -11.22 12.47
C PRO A 114 -0.06 -9.82 12.47
N THR A 115 0.64 -8.80 11.98
CA THR A 115 0.14 -7.42 11.98
C THR A 115 0.68 -6.67 10.77
N ALA A 116 -0.03 -5.63 10.36
CA ALA A 116 0.41 -4.76 9.27
C ALA A 116 1.79 -4.16 9.56
N LEU A 117 2.61 -3.99 8.51
CA LEU A 117 3.98 -3.51 8.61
C LEU A 117 4.24 -2.36 7.63
N PRO A 118 5.11 -1.39 8.01
CA PRO A 118 5.43 -0.24 7.15
C PRO A 118 6.50 -0.60 6.10
N ILE A 119 6.25 -1.60 5.30
CA ILE A 119 7.21 -2.10 4.31
C ILE A 119 6.85 -1.72 2.88
N GLY A 120 5.71 -1.07 2.68
CA GLY A 120 5.27 -0.64 1.35
C GLY A 120 5.89 0.68 0.93
N GLN A 121 5.92 0.90 -0.37
CA GLN A 121 6.36 2.15 -0.97
C GLN A 121 5.31 2.70 -1.91
N VAL A 122 5.14 4.02 -1.87
CA VAL A 122 4.32 4.73 -2.84
C VAL A 122 5.10 4.81 -4.16
N ILE A 123 4.45 4.41 -5.24
CA ILE A 123 4.96 4.53 -6.59
C ILE A 123 4.08 5.55 -7.32
N ALA A 124 4.64 6.73 -7.55
CA ALA A 124 3.93 7.82 -8.21
C ALA A 124 4.74 8.32 -9.41
N VAL A 125 4.05 8.66 -10.47
CA VAL A 125 4.66 9.23 -11.67
C VAL A 125 3.92 10.49 -12.06
N GLY A 126 4.62 11.46 -12.62
CA GLY A 126 3.99 12.70 -13.07
C GLY A 126 4.97 13.86 -13.13
N THR A 127 4.41 15.02 -13.42
CA THR A 127 5.19 16.25 -13.64
C THR A 127 5.04 17.26 -12.50
N VAL A 128 4.27 16.95 -11.47
CA VAL A 128 4.15 17.76 -10.25
C VAL A 128 5.03 17.15 -9.17
N PHE A 129 5.89 17.97 -8.58
CA PHE A 129 6.88 17.50 -7.61
C PHE A 129 6.65 18.16 -6.25
N ILE A 130 6.87 17.39 -5.20
CA ILE A 130 6.70 17.80 -3.80
C ILE A 130 8.01 17.54 -3.05
N GLY A 131 8.46 18.55 -2.36
CA GLY A 131 9.68 18.45 -1.56
C GLY A 131 9.54 17.68 -0.26
#